data_3b180e44853801ba54f88f025d1acb2f
#
_entry.id   3b180e44853801ba54f88f025d1acb2f
#
_cell.length_a   1.000
_cell.length_b   1.000
_cell.length_c   1.000
_cell.angle_alpha   90.00
_cell.angle_beta   90.00
_cell.angle_gamma   90.00
#
_symmetry.space_group_name_H-M   'P 1'
#
loop_
_entity.id
_entity.type
_entity.pdbx_description
1 polymer ?
#
loop_
_entity_poly.entity_id
_entity_poly.type
_entity_poly.pdbx_seq_one_letter_code
_entity_poly.pdbx_strand_id
1 'polypeptide(L)'
;HLGQLARVLHTARIGIAAEGDPPVQYLHVDDLAAAIVTAVKREFDGVVNVAPDGWIPPDALHDLEGPQARVRVPAVAARWIAALRWRAGLSPIPPGIVPYTSHSWVVANDRMRGLGWEPRWTNEEAWVVSHHPGPLDRLPARKQQELALAVAGVTAALTLGGLGFLVRRIRRRTSDAVLDS
;
A
#
# COMPACT_ATOMS: atom_id res chain seq x y z
N HIS A 1 -8.06 -19.75 -12.82
CA HIS A 1 -8.19 -18.46 -13.53
C HIS A 1 -8.34 -17.25 -12.60
N LEU A 2 -8.91 -17.39 -11.39
CA LEU A 2 -8.99 -16.31 -10.37
C LEU A 2 -7.62 -15.82 -9.89
N GLY A 3 -6.62 -16.70 -9.83
CA GLY A 3 -5.27 -16.33 -9.41
C GLY A 3 -4.49 -15.46 -10.41
N GLN A 4 -4.85 -15.49 -11.70
CA GLN A 4 -4.28 -14.59 -12.71
C GLN A 4 -4.93 -13.21 -12.65
N LEU A 5 -6.25 -13.16 -12.46
CA LEU A 5 -6.99 -11.91 -12.25
C LEU A 5 -6.54 -11.20 -10.95
N ALA A 6 -6.32 -11.97 -9.87
CA ALA A 6 -5.79 -11.43 -8.62
C ALA A 6 -4.39 -10.84 -8.80
N ARG A 7 -3.52 -11.48 -9.59
CA ARG A 7 -2.18 -10.95 -9.93
C ARG A 7 -2.26 -9.69 -10.78
N VAL A 8 -3.15 -9.64 -11.79
CA VAL A 8 -3.35 -8.46 -12.63
C VAL A 8 -3.90 -7.30 -11.82
N LEU A 9 -4.84 -7.55 -10.89
CA LEU A 9 -5.39 -6.51 -9.99
C LEU A 9 -4.37 -6.06 -8.94
N HIS A 10 -3.44 -6.94 -8.54
CA HIS A 10 -2.35 -6.58 -7.63
C HIS A 10 -1.27 -5.75 -8.33
N THR A 11 -1.07 -5.97 -9.63
CA THR A 11 -0.13 -5.22 -10.47
C THR A 11 -0.75 -3.98 -11.10
N ALA A 12 -2.09 -3.89 -11.18
CA ALA A 12 -2.76 -2.64 -11.52
C ALA A 12 -2.59 -1.69 -10.32
N ARG A 13 -1.63 -0.78 -10.42
CA ARG A 13 -1.24 0.23 -9.42
C ARG A 13 -2.36 1.26 -9.21
N ILE A 14 -3.53 0.82 -8.76
CA ILE A 14 -4.55 1.71 -8.23
C ILE A 14 -4.29 1.79 -6.74
N GLY A 15 -3.51 2.78 -6.34
CA GLY A 15 -3.32 3.13 -4.95
C GLY A 15 -4.63 3.65 -4.37
N ILE A 16 -5.19 2.97 -3.38
CA ILE A 16 -6.23 3.55 -2.54
C ILE A 16 -5.48 4.33 -1.47
N ALA A 17 -5.34 5.64 -1.67
CA ALA A 17 -4.80 6.51 -0.65
C ALA A 17 -5.90 6.78 0.38
N ALA A 18 -5.68 6.34 1.62
CA ALA A 18 -6.41 6.90 2.76
C ALA A 18 -6.00 8.36 2.95
N GLU A 19 -6.81 9.16 3.65
CA GLU A 19 -6.49 10.56 3.93
C GLU A 19 -5.09 10.70 4.54
N GLY A 20 -4.18 11.34 3.80
CA GLY A 20 -2.80 11.57 4.15
C GLY A 20 -1.84 10.52 3.58
N ASP A 21 -0.88 10.99 2.79
CA ASP A 21 0.27 10.19 2.39
C ASP A 21 1.37 10.43 3.43
N PRO A 22 1.62 9.51 4.37
CA PRO A 22 2.65 9.72 5.39
C PRO A 22 4.06 9.57 4.78
N PRO A 23 5.08 10.23 5.35
CA PRO A 23 6.46 9.96 5.00
C PRO A 23 6.81 8.50 5.34
N VAL A 24 7.72 7.91 4.57
CA VAL A 24 8.13 6.52 4.71
C VAL A 24 9.64 6.39 4.87
N GLN A 25 10.08 5.32 5.53
CA GLN A 25 11.49 4.95 5.65
C GLN A 25 11.71 3.56 5.05
N TYR A 26 12.80 3.40 4.31
CA TYR A 26 13.22 2.14 3.71
C TYR A 26 14.65 1.81 4.14
N LEU A 27 14.79 0.80 4.98
CA LEU A 27 16.09 0.32 5.42
C LEU A 27 16.60 -0.75 4.46
N HIS A 28 17.82 -0.54 3.94
CA HIS A 28 18.46 -1.55 3.11
C HIS A 28 18.87 -2.77 3.96
N VAL A 29 18.78 -3.97 3.39
CA VAL A 29 19.08 -5.22 4.11
C VAL A 29 20.54 -5.29 4.56
N ASP A 30 21.48 -4.74 3.80
CA ASP A 30 22.90 -4.69 4.17
C ASP A 30 23.13 -3.77 5.37
N ASP A 31 22.40 -2.66 5.48
CA ASP A 31 22.47 -1.77 6.63
C ASP A 31 21.89 -2.41 7.89
N LEU A 32 20.80 -3.17 7.75
CA LEU A 32 20.27 -3.97 8.84
C LEU A 32 21.30 -5.02 9.31
N ALA A 33 21.93 -5.72 8.37
CA ALA A 33 22.96 -6.71 8.68
C ALA A 33 24.15 -6.05 9.40
N ALA A 34 24.61 -4.89 8.92
CA ALA A 34 25.68 -4.13 9.55
C ALA A 34 25.31 -3.65 10.96
N ALA A 35 24.05 -3.25 11.19
CA ALA A 35 23.54 -2.88 12.49
C ALA A 35 23.58 -4.06 13.47
N ILE A 36 23.13 -5.23 13.05
CA ILE A 36 23.18 -6.45 13.86
C ILE A 36 24.62 -6.79 14.24
N VAL A 37 25.55 -6.75 13.28
CA VAL A 37 26.98 -7.01 13.53
C VAL A 37 27.55 -5.99 14.53
N THR A 38 27.17 -4.71 14.40
CA THR A 38 27.61 -3.67 15.33
C THR A 38 27.08 -3.92 16.74
N ALA A 39 25.80 -4.24 16.90
CA ALA A 39 25.21 -4.53 18.20
C ALA A 39 25.88 -5.73 18.88
N VAL A 40 26.17 -6.80 18.12
CA VAL A 40 26.88 -7.98 18.64
C VAL A 40 28.31 -7.64 19.05
N LYS A 41 29.06 -6.89 18.23
CA LYS A 41 30.44 -6.49 18.57
C LYS A 41 30.52 -5.55 19.77
N ARG A 42 29.47 -4.77 20.01
CA ARG A 42 29.38 -3.84 21.15
C ARG A 42 28.77 -4.51 22.41
N GLU A 43 28.46 -5.80 22.32
CA GLU A 43 27.77 -6.54 23.40
C GLU A 43 26.54 -5.78 23.92
N PHE A 44 25.79 -5.15 22.96
CA PHE A 44 24.67 -4.30 23.30
C PHE A 44 23.51 -5.13 23.87
N ASP A 45 23.08 -4.77 25.07
CA ASP A 45 21.89 -5.32 25.71
C ASP A 45 20.77 -4.28 25.72
N GLY A 46 19.57 -4.67 25.29
CA GLY A 46 18.39 -3.83 25.25
C GLY A 46 17.74 -3.71 23.86
N VAL A 47 16.88 -2.71 23.71
CA VAL A 47 16.12 -2.44 22.49
C VAL A 47 16.64 -1.16 21.83
N VAL A 48 16.88 -1.25 20.53
CA VAL A 48 17.32 -0.12 19.69
C VAL A 48 16.60 -0.15 18.34
N ASN A 49 16.22 1.03 17.86
CA ASN A 49 15.69 1.16 16.53
C ASN A 49 16.81 1.16 15.50
N VAL A 50 16.61 0.44 14.41
CA VAL A 50 17.49 0.47 13.24
C VAL A 50 16.68 1.06 12.10
N ALA A 51 17.03 2.25 11.66
CA ALA A 51 16.36 2.97 10.58
C ALA A 51 17.39 3.75 9.76
N PRO A 52 17.10 4.05 8.48
CA PRO A 52 17.94 4.92 7.67
C PRO A 52 17.91 6.36 8.20
N ASP A 53 18.80 7.20 7.69
CA ASP A 53 18.75 8.62 7.96
C ASP A 53 17.62 9.29 7.17
N GLY A 54 16.87 10.16 7.84
CA GLY A 54 15.76 10.88 7.22
C GLY A 54 14.60 9.95 6.82
N TRP A 55 13.84 10.40 5.83
CA TRP A 55 12.67 9.70 5.29
C TRP A 55 12.39 10.20 3.87
N ILE A 56 11.61 9.46 3.10
CA ILE A 56 11.09 9.90 1.81
C ILE A 56 9.77 10.64 2.07
N PRO A 57 9.68 11.94 1.73
CA PRO A 57 8.41 12.66 1.77
C PRO A 57 7.46 12.16 0.68
N PRO A 58 6.13 12.39 0.83
CA PRO A 58 5.13 11.85 -0.08
C PRO A 58 5.31 12.23 -1.55
N ASP A 59 5.69 13.47 -1.81
CA ASP A 59 5.96 13.99 -3.15
C ASP A 59 7.15 13.27 -3.81
N ALA A 60 8.26 13.12 -3.11
CA ALA A 60 9.42 12.38 -3.60
C ALA A 60 9.10 10.88 -3.80
N LEU A 61 8.29 10.28 -2.93
CA LEU A 61 7.82 8.90 -3.12
C LEU A 61 6.97 8.77 -4.39
N HIS A 62 6.12 9.77 -4.67
CA HIS A 62 5.31 9.81 -5.89
C HIS A 62 6.18 9.87 -7.15
N ASP A 63 7.25 10.64 -7.11
CA ASP A 63 8.19 10.74 -8.23
C ASP A 63 8.93 9.43 -8.47
N LEU A 64 9.32 8.73 -7.40
CA LEU A 64 9.95 7.40 -7.47
C LEU A 64 9.00 6.32 -8.00
N GLU A 65 7.75 6.36 -7.59
CA GLU A 65 6.73 5.38 -8.03
C GLU A 65 6.28 5.61 -9.48
N GLY A 66 6.51 6.80 -10.02
CA GLY A 66 6.05 7.23 -11.33
C GLY A 66 4.53 7.46 -11.41
N PRO A 67 4.01 7.76 -12.60
CA PRO A 67 2.60 8.10 -12.78
C PRO A 67 1.69 6.93 -12.42
N GLN A 68 0.92 7.10 -11.35
CA GLN A 68 -0.07 6.13 -10.87
C GLN A 68 -1.44 6.78 -10.77
N ALA A 69 -2.48 6.04 -11.16
CA ALA A 69 -3.86 6.45 -10.89
C ALA A 69 -4.16 6.23 -9.39
N ARG A 70 -4.21 7.30 -8.60
CA ARG A 70 -4.57 7.26 -7.18
C ARG A 70 -5.99 7.75 -7.00
N VAL A 71 -6.81 6.91 -6.39
CA VAL A 71 -8.17 7.28 -6.00
C VAL A 71 -8.16 7.54 -4.51
N ARG A 72 -8.35 8.81 -4.13
CA ARG A 72 -8.55 9.18 -2.73
C ARG A 72 -9.96 8.78 -2.31
N VAL A 73 -10.03 7.96 -1.28
CA VAL A 73 -11.31 7.54 -0.69
C VAL A 73 -11.29 7.81 0.81
N PRO A 74 -12.44 8.12 1.43
CA PRO A 74 -12.53 8.24 2.88
C PRO A 74 -12.01 6.98 3.58
N ALA A 75 -11.36 7.13 4.73
CA ALA A 75 -10.73 6.04 5.47
C ALA A 75 -11.71 4.87 5.76
N VAL A 76 -12.98 5.19 6.02
CA VAL A 76 -14.03 4.18 6.21
C VAL A 76 -14.24 3.34 4.95
N ALA A 77 -14.31 3.98 3.77
CA ALA A 77 -14.46 3.28 2.49
C ALA A 77 -13.22 2.44 2.18
N ALA A 78 -12.02 2.95 2.42
CA ALA A 78 -10.76 2.22 2.24
C ALA A 78 -10.74 0.93 3.08
N ARG A 79 -11.17 1.00 4.35
CA ARG A 79 -11.27 -0.18 5.23
C ARG A 79 -12.26 -1.21 4.71
N TRP A 80 -13.43 -0.80 4.24
CA TRP A 80 -14.42 -1.70 3.66
C TRP A 80 -13.92 -2.37 2.39
N ILE A 81 -13.27 -1.62 1.50
CA ILE A 81 -12.66 -2.16 0.28
C ILE A 81 -11.56 -3.15 0.62
N ALA A 82 -10.69 -2.81 1.57
CA ALA A 82 -9.64 -3.71 2.05
C ALA A 82 -10.22 -5.00 2.64
N ALA A 83 -11.27 -4.91 3.47
CA ALA A 83 -11.94 -6.06 4.06
C ALA A 83 -12.60 -6.96 2.99
N LEU A 84 -13.24 -6.35 1.98
CA LEU A 84 -13.85 -7.10 0.89
C LEU A 84 -12.79 -7.81 0.03
N ARG A 85 -11.70 -7.12 -0.32
CA ARG A 85 -10.58 -7.70 -1.07
C ARG A 85 -9.92 -8.85 -0.30
N TRP A 86 -9.73 -8.68 1.02
CA TRP A 86 -9.20 -9.74 1.87
C TRP A 86 -10.12 -10.97 1.90
N ARG A 87 -11.44 -10.78 2.12
CA ARG A 87 -12.42 -11.87 2.11
C ARG A 87 -12.50 -12.60 0.78
N ALA A 88 -12.32 -11.89 -0.32
CA ALA A 88 -12.31 -12.45 -1.67
C ALA A 88 -10.96 -13.10 -2.05
N GLY A 89 -9.95 -13.10 -1.18
CA GLY A 89 -8.62 -13.62 -1.48
C GLY A 89 -7.86 -12.79 -2.53
N LEU A 90 -8.28 -11.53 -2.77
CA LEU A 90 -7.70 -10.62 -3.75
C LEU A 90 -6.56 -9.75 -3.17
N SER A 91 -6.32 -9.83 -1.87
CA SER A 91 -5.25 -9.10 -1.20
C SER A 91 -4.53 -10.02 -0.22
N PRO A 92 -3.19 -10.05 -0.20
CA PRO A 92 -2.42 -10.76 0.83
C PRO A 92 -2.37 -9.99 2.16
N ILE A 93 -2.81 -8.73 2.16
CA ILE A 93 -2.70 -7.81 3.29
C ILE A 93 -4.03 -7.75 4.03
N PRO A 94 -4.08 -8.09 5.33
CA PRO A 94 -5.29 -8.01 6.13
C PRO A 94 -5.75 -6.56 6.33
N PRO A 95 -7.07 -6.30 6.44
CA PRO A 95 -7.61 -4.93 6.57
C PRO A 95 -7.16 -4.19 7.85
N GLY A 96 -6.68 -4.92 8.85
CA GLY A 96 -6.12 -4.35 10.08
C GLY A 96 -4.82 -3.54 9.86
N ILE A 97 -4.14 -3.72 8.73
CA ILE A 97 -2.92 -2.96 8.38
C ILE A 97 -3.24 -1.57 7.82
N VAL A 98 -4.46 -1.32 7.32
CA VAL A 98 -4.85 -0.02 6.73
C VAL A 98 -4.55 1.18 7.64
N PRO A 99 -4.80 1.17 8.97
CA PRO A 99 -4.43 2.27 9.85
C PRO A 99 -2.93 2.54 9.87
N TYR A 100 -2.11 1.51 9.72
CA TYR A 100 -0.64 1.63 9.71
C TYR A 100 -0.11 2.29 8.44
N THR A 101 -0.82 2.20 7.33
CA THR A 101 -0.45 2.88 6.07
C THR A 101 -0.91 4.34 6.02
N SER A 102 -1.72 4.78 6.99
CA SER A 102 -2.28 6.13 7.04
C SER A 102 -1.55 7.06 8.02
N HIS A 103 -0.57 6.54 8.76
CA HIS A 103 0.17 7.29 9.77
C HIS A 103 1.67 7.17 9.53
N SER A 104 2.40 8.22 9.93
CA SER A 104 3.87 8.20 9.85
C SER A 104 4.45 7.19 10.85
N TRP A 105 5.37 6.37 10.37
CA TRP A 105 6.14 5.39 11.15
C TRP A 105 7.64 5.70 11.09
N VAL A 106 7.97 6.98 10.95
CA VAL A 106 9.36 7.45 10.97
C VAL A 106 9.90 7.27 12.38
N VAL A 107 11.02 6.58 12.50
CA VAL A 107 11.70 6.32 13.77
C VAL A 107 13.13 6.86 13.73
N ALA A 108 13.60 7.34 14.89
CA ALA A 108 14.97 7.82 15.05
C ALA A 108 15.95 6.66 15.23
N ASN A 109 17.17 6.81 14.73
CA ASN A 109 18.26 5.84 14.80
C ASN A 109 19.42 6.29 15.71
N ASP A 110 19.25 7.37 16.47
CA ASP A 110 20.30 8.02 17.27
C ASP A 110 21.03 7.05 18.20
N ARG A 111 20.31 6.15 18.87
CA ARG A 111 20.90 5.15 19.76
C ARG A 111 21.80 4.17 19.00
N MET A 112 21.38 3.75 17.80
CA MET A 112 22.17 2.84 16.98
C MET A 112 23.41 3.54 16.43
N ARG A 113 23.30 4.82 16.03
CA ARG A 113 24.43 5.68 15.66
C ARG A 113 25.41 5.86 16.84
N GLY A 114 24.90 6.02 18.05
CA GLY A 114 25.71 6.09 19.28
C GLY A 114 26.54 4.83 19.54
N LEU A 115 26.17 3.67 18.97
CA LEU A 115 26.96 2.45 18.99
C LEU A 115 28.06 2.41 17.93
N GLY A 116 28.12 3.43 17.04
CA GLY A 116 29.08 3.51 15.94
C GLY A 116 28.63 2.87 14.66
N TRP A 117 27.32 2.65 14.49
CA TRP A 117 26.74 2.22 13.22
C TRP A 117 26.28 3.45 12.41
N GLU A 118 26.48 3.37 11.10
CA GLU A 118 26.00 4.37 10.14
C GLU A 118 25.35 3.66 8.94
N PRO A 119 24.16 4.13 8.47
CA PRO A 119 23.57 3.61 7.25
C PRO A 119 24.43 4.03 6.05
N ARG A 120 24.59 3.15 5.08
CA ARG A 120 25.33 3.39 3.83
C ARG A 120 24.41 3.71 2.68
N TRP A 121 23.17 3.25 2.75
CA TRP A 121 22.18 3.40 1.72
C TRP A 121 21.19 4.51 2.08
N THR A 122 20.81 5.31 1.09
CA THR A 122 19.72 6.26 1.24
C THR A 122 18.36 5.53 1.23
N ASN A 123 17.32 6.21 1.67
CA ASN A 123 15.95 5.68 1.60
C ASN A 123 15.54 5.37 0.17
N GLU A 124 15.89 6.28 -0.77
CA GLU A 124 15.57 6.19 -2.19
C GLU A 124 16.27 5.00 -2.84
N GLU A 125 17.56 4.80 -2.55
CA GLU A 125 18.33 3.65 -3.05
C GLU A 125 17.74 2.34 -2.52
N ALA A 126 17.42 2.26 -1.23
CA ALA A 126 16.80 1.10 -0.63
C ALA A 126 15.41 0.82 -1.25
N TRP A 127 14.64 1.88 -1.55
CA TRP A 127 13.37 1.76 -2.26
C TRP A 127 13.56 1.20 -3.67
N VAL A 128 14.47 1.75 -4.45
CA VAL A 128 14.76 1.31 -5.83
C VAL A 128 15.19 -0.17 -5.87
N VAL A 129 16.07 -0.59 -4.95
CA VAL A 129 16.52 -1.98 -4.87
C VAL A 129 15.38 -2.94 -4.50
N SER A 130 14.47 -2.51 -3.61
CA SER A 130 13.34 -3.33 -3.18
C SER A 130 12.19 -3.41 -4.20
N HIS A 131 12.08 -2.40 -5.09
CA HIS A 131 11.01 -2.29 -6.08
C HIS A 131 11.51 -2.62 -7.48
N HIS A 132 11.71 -3.90 -7.74
CA HIS A 132 12.06 -4.35 -9.10
C HIS A 132 10.91 -4.04 -10.07
N PRO A 133 11.21 -3.52 -11.28
CA PRO A 133 10.19 -3.24 -12.27
C PRO A 133 9.41 -4.50 -12.59
N GLY A 134 8.10 -4.45 -12.36
CA GLY A 134 7.18 -5.54 -12.67
C GLY A 134 7.02 -5.73 -14.18
N PRO A 135 6.40 -6.83 -14.64
CA PRO A 135 6.17 -7.07 -16.05
C PRO A 135 5.35 -5.98 -16.73
N LEU A 136 4.52 -5.24 -15.98
CA LEU A 136 3.73 -4.12 -16.50
C LEU A 136 4.56 -2.84 -16.67
N ASP A 137 5.61 -2.66 -15.89
CA ASP A 137 6.51 -1.50 -16.00
C ASP A 137 7.34 -1.53 -17.29
N ARG A 138 7.43 -2.70 -17.90
CA ARG A 138 8.08 -2.91 -19.21
C ARG A 138 7.17 -2.56 -20.39
N LEU A 139 5.90 -2.31 -20.15
CA LEU A 139 4.96 -1.89 -21.19
C LEU A 139 5.15 -0.41 -21.53
N PRO A 140 4.96 -0.01 -22.80
CA PRO A 140 4.92 1.40 -23.17
C PRO A 140 3.89 2.16 -22.31
N ALA A 141 4.20 3.40 -21.92
CA ALA A 141 3.36 4.24 -21.06
C ALA A 141 1.89 4.31 -21.52
N ARG A 142 1.64 4.35 -22.83
CA ARG A 142 0.30 4.33 -23.42
C ARG A 142 -0.48 3.06 -23.06
N LYS A 143 0.18 1.88 -23.13
CA LYS A 143 -0.47 0.60 -22.76
C LYS A 143 -0.72 0.50 -21.26
N GLN A 144 0.17 1.05 -20.43
CA GLN A 144 -0.04 1.13 -18.99
C GLN A 144 -1.27 1.98 -18.68
N GLN A 145 -1.42 3.12 -19.35
CA GLN A 145 -2.57 4.01 -19.19
C GLN A 145 -3.89 3.37 -19.68
N GLU A 146 -3.88 2.70 -20.84
CA GLU A 146 -5.05 1.97 -21.35
C GLU A 146 -5.50 0.87 -20.38
N LEU A 147 -4.56 0.14 -19.80
CA LEU A 147 -4.83 -0.92 -18.80
C LEU A 147 -5.40 -0.33 -17.51
N ALA A 148 -4.80 0.76 -17.02
CA ALA A 148 -5.26 1.45 -15.82
C ALA A 148 -6.70 1.98 -15.99
N LEU A 149 -7.02 2.58 -17.13
CA LEU A 149 -8.35 3.06 -17.45
C LEU A 149 -9.36 1.92 -17.59
N ALA A 150 -8.98 0.80 -18.21
CA ALA A 150 -9.85 -0.37 -18.33
C ALA A 150 -10.17 -0.96 -16.94
N VAL A 151 -9.18 -1.10 -16.07
CA VAL A 151 -9.38 -1.59 -14.70
C VAL A 151 -10.22 -0.61 -13.89
N ALA A 152 -9.98 0.69 -13.99
CA ALA A 152 -10.80 1.72 -13.33
C ALA A 152 -12.26 1.68 -13.80
N GLY A 153 -12.50 1.51 -15.11
CA GLY A 153 -13.84 1.38 -15.69
C GLY A 153 -14.58 0.13 -15.18
N VAL A 154 -13.91 -1.02 -15.14
CA VAL A 154 -14.48 -2.26 -14.59
C VAL A 154 -14.79 -2.11 -13.10
N THR A 155 -13.91 -1.51 -12.33
CA THR A 155 -14.11 -1.29 -10.89
C THR A 155 -15.30 -0.35 -10.65
N ALA A 156 -15.42 0.74 -11.41
CA ALA A 156 -16.54 1.67 -11.33
C ALA A 156 -17.87 0.99 -11.72
N ALA A 157 -17.88 0.17 -12.77
CA ALA A 157 -19.07 -0.56 -13.20
C ALA A 157 -19.54 -1.58 -12.14
N LEU A 158 -18.62 -2.29 -11.51
CA LEU A 158 -18.92 -3.25 -10.44
C LEU A 158 -19.45 -2.55 -9.18
N THR A 159 -18.89 -1.40 -8.80
CA THR A 159 -19.37 -0.62 -7.66
C THR A 159 -20.75 -0.03 -7.90
N LEU A 160 -20.99 0.56 -9.05
CA LEU A 160 -22.29 1.11 -9.42
C LEU A 160 -23.35 0.01 -9.58
N GLY A 161 -23.00 -1.12 -10.19
CA GLY A 161 -23.88 -2.29 -10.31
C GLY A 161 -24.23 -2.89 -8.96
N GLY A 162 -23.25 -3.02 -8.04
CA GLY A 162 -23.46 -3.49 -6.68
C GLY A 162 -24.36 -2.56 -5.86
N LEU A 163 -24.16 -1.25 -5.95
CA LEU A 163 -25.00 -0.24 -5.31
C LEU A 163 -26.44 -0.27 -5.86
N GLY A 164 -26.60 -0.34 -7.18
CA GLY A 164 -27.90 -0.45 -7.84
C GLY A 164 -28.66 -1.71 -7.43
N PHE A 165 -27.96 -2.85 -7.34
CA PHE A 165 -28.54 -4.10 -6.85
C PHE A 165 -28.98 -3.99 -5.39
N LEU A 166 -28.19 -3.37 -4.53
CA LEU A 166 -28.50 -3.20 -3.11
C LEU A 166 -29.73 -2.29 -2.91
N VAL A 167 -29.79 -1.17 -3.62
CA VAL A 167 -30.95 -0.25 -3.59
C VAL A 167 -32.22 -0.95 -4.08
N ARG A 168 -32.12 -1.74 -5.15
CA ARG A 168 -33.27 -2.48 -5.70
C ARG A 168 -33.75 -3.56 -4.72
N ARG A 169 -32.83 -4.22 -4.00
CA ARG A 169 -33.14 -5.22 -2.96
C ARG A 169 -33.82 -4.60 -1.74
N ILE A 170 -33.36 -3.42 -1.31
CA ILE A 170 -33.96 -2.67 -0.20
C ILE A 170 -35.38 -2.22 -0.59
N ARG A 171 -35.56 -1.64 -1.78
CA ARG A 171 -36.89 -1.21 -2.27
C ARG A 171 -37.90 -2.35 -2.36
N ARG A 172 -37.49 -3.55 -2.81
CA ARG A 172 -38.38 -4.72 -2.84
C ARG A 172 -38.82 -5.14 -1.44
N ARG A 173 -37.91 -5.17 -0.45
CA ARG A 173 -38.26 -5.52 0.93
C ARG A 173 -39.22 -4.52 1.59
N THR A 174 -39.11 -3.24 1.28
CA THR A 174 -40.05 -2.22 1.80
C THR A 174 -41.42 -2.28 1.11
N SER A 175 -41.49 -2.68 -0.16
CA SER A 175 -42.78 -2.87 -0.87
C SER A 175 -43.53 -4.10 -0.34
N ASP A 176 -42.84 -5.20 -0.07
CA ASP A 176 -43.45 -6.43 0.48
C ASP A 176 -43.98 -6.17 1.92
N ALA A 177 -43.28 -5.38 2.73
CA ALA A 177 -43.71 -5.06 4.10
C ALA A 177 -44.95 -4.14 4.19
N VAL A 178 -45.26 -3.39 3.11
CA VAL A 178 -46.43 -2.51 3.04
C VAL A 178 -47.69 -3.24 2.54
N LEU A 179 -47.51 -4.38 1.86
CA LEU A 179 -48.62 -5.19 1.37
C LEU A 179 -49.15 -6.20 2.40
N ASP A 180 -48.38 -6.47 3.45
CA ASP A 180 -48.76 -7.40 4.55
C ASP A 180 -49.34 -6.65 5.79
N SER A 181 -49.57 -5.37 5.72
CA SER A 181 -50.21 -4.53 6.75
C SER A 181 -51.61 -4.07 6.34
#